data_c660593e141e0ec0fb65d503d473330b
#
_entry.id   c660593e141e0ec0fb65d503d473330b
#
_cell.length_a   1.000
_cell.length_b   1.000
_cell.length_c   1.000
_cell.angle_alpha   90.00
_cell.angle_beta   90.00
_cell.angle_gamma   90.00
#
_symmetry.space_group_name_H-M   'P 1'
#
loop_
_entity.id
_entity.type
_entity.pdbx_description
1 polymer ?
#
loop_
_entity_poly.entity_id
_entity_poly.type
_entity_poly.pdbx_seq_one_letter_code
_entity_poly.pdbx_strand_id
1 'polypeptide(L)'
;MSSQDIPEDKHLPSEQGDAHHGAVAVADDPFADPGLPVHKPRIQDIDERAARRSERTVAMLFTLSMLATVGFIASYVSIPVEKIIYVFPIGKVSALNFALGLTLGVALFCIGAGAVHWARTLMSDVEVADDRHEIAAPADVKAKVMQDFADGANESGIARRPLIRNTLLGALALVPLSGVVLLRDLGTLPEDKLRKTMWAKGKLIINQNTMEPLRPEDVQVGSLTFAMPEGLEEDQHDFQNQIAKAALMLVRIKPEDIKDKQELEWSHEGIVAYSKICTHVGCPISLYEQQTHHVLCPCHQSTFDLSDGARVIFGPAGHALPQLRIGVNDEGFLEALGDFEEPVGPAFWERG
;
A
#
# COMPACT_ATOMS: atom_id res chain seq x y z
N MET A 1 45.33 49.78 -2.55
CA MET A 1 44.06 50.27 -3.03
C MET A 1 43.05 49.14 -2.85
N SER A 2 42.25 49.40 -1.83
CA SER A 2 40.88 48.93 -1.55
C SER A 2 40.56 47.43 -1.72
N SER A 3 40.68 46.76 -0.61
CA SER A 3 39.96 45.52 -0.28
C SER A 3 38.47 45.89 -0.15
N GLN A 4 37.61 45.19 -0.89
CA GLN A 4 36.18 45.24 -0.68
C GLN A 4 35.73 43.97 0.01
N ASP A 5 35.04 44.22 1.12
CA ASP A 5 34.51 43.29 2.09
C ASP A 5 33.56 42.26 1.43
N ILE A 6 33.80 41.00 1.73
CA ILE A 6 32.86 39.92 1.54
C ILE A 6 31.93 39.93 2.77
N PRO A 7 30.60 39.98 2.62
CA PRO A 7 29.69 39.93 3.75
C PRO A 7 29.73 38.55 4.39
N GLU A 8 29.91 38.54 5.71
CA GLU A 8 29.78 37.39 6.58
C GLU A 8 28.46 36.64 6.37
N ASP A 9 28.61 35.36 6.18
CA ASP A 9 27.56 34.37 6.13
C ASP A 9 26.66 34.48 7.37
N LYS A 10 25.42 34.88 7.15
CA LYS A 10 24.40 34.86 8.19
C LYS A 10 24.15 33.42 8.57
N HIS A 11 24.63 33.02 9.74
CA HIS A 11 24.15 31.85 10.46
C HIS A 11 22.63 31.82 10.41
N LEU A 12 22.10 30.89 9.65
CA LEU A 12 20.74 30.42 9.84
C LEU A 12 20.66 29.87 11.27
N PRO A 13 19.68 30.32 12.07
CA PRO A 13 19.46 29.72 13.37
C PRO A 13 19.17 28.25 13.13
N SER A 14 19.89 27.37 13.81
CA SER A 14 19.48 26.01 14.02
C SER A 14 18.11 26.08 14.70
N GLU A 15 17.03 25.93 13.97
CA GLU A 15 15.77 25.54 14.55
C GLU A 15 15.96 24.16 15.17
N GLN A 16 16.49 24.16 16.37
CA GLN A 16 16.08 23.19 17.37
C GLN A 16 14.58 23.48 17.58
N GLY A 17 13.77 22.97 16.67
CA GLY A 17 12.38 22.81 16.91
C GLY A 17 12.26 21.88 18.10
N ASP A 18 12.12 22.47 19.29
CA ASP A 18 11.40 21.86 20.37
C ASP A 18 10.04 21.50 19.79
N ALA A 19 9.92 20.28 19.32
CA ALA A 19 8.64 19.65 19.11
C ALA A 19 7.99 19.45 20.48
N HIS A 20 7.59 20.55 21.09
CA HIS A 20 6.44 20.56 21.94
C HIS A 20 5.24 20.29 21.02
N HIS A 21 5.10 19.02 20.61
CA HIS A 21 3.79 18.49 20.38
C HIS A 21 3.05 18.72 21.69
N GLY A 22 2.26 19.80 21.71
CA GLY A 22 1.25 19.96 22.73
C GLY A 22 0.45 18.66 22.68
N ALA A 23 0.69 17.81 23.67
CA ALA A 23 -0.10 16.63 23.89
C ALA A 23 -1.54 17.12 24.09
N VAL A 24 -2.28 17.24 23.01
CA VAL A 24 -3.71 17.02 23.07
C VAL A 24 -3.76 15.58 23.51
N ALA A 25 -4.08 15.38 24.79
CA ALA A 25 -4.39 14.07 25.32
C ALA A 25 -5.57 13.55 24.49
N VAL A 26 -5.26 12.89 23.39
CA VAL A 26 -6.19 12.01 22.70
C VAL A 26 -6.31 10.83 23.65
N ALA A 27 -7.42 10.79 24.38
CA ALA A 27 -7.65 9.84 25.47
C ALA A 27 -7.66 8.38 25.03
N ASP A 28 -7.51 8.08 23.76
CA ASP A 28 -7.46 6.75 23.17
C ASP A 28 -6.57 6.75 21.92
N ASP A 29 -5.27 7.00 22.10
CA ASP A 29 -4.32 6.63 21.03
C ASP A 29 -4.17 5.11 21.03
N PRO A 30 -4.73 4.39 20.04
CA PRO A 30 -4.63 2.93 19.94
C PRO A 30 -3.19 2.45 19.74
N PHE A 31 -2.27 3.36 19.44
CA PHE A 31 -0.84 3.12 19.28
C PHE A 31 -0.06 3.98 20.27
N ALA A 32 -0.17 3.65 21.56
CA ALA A 32 0.73 4.24 22.55
C ALA A 32 2.18 4.04 22.09
N ASP A 33 2.97 5.11 22.17
CA ASP A 33 4.41 5.04 21.85
C ASP A 33 5.03 3.83 22.59
N PRO A 34 5.54 2.81 21.88
CA PRO A 34 6.11 1.62 22.50
C PRO A 34 7.40 1.90 23.28
N GLY A 35 7.81 3.17 23.41
CA GLY A 35 9.05 3.55 24.03
C GLY A 35 10.26 3.11 23.23
N LEU A 36 10.29 3.48 21.97
CA LEU A 36 11.42 3.17 21.08
C LEU A 36 12.73 3.65 21.69
N PRO A 37 13.81 2.86 21.58
CA PRO A 37 15.11 3.25 22.12
C PRO A 37 15.59 4.55 21.45
N VAL A 38 16.27 5.39 22.23
CA VAL A 38 16.85 6.64 21.72
C VAL A 38 17.68 6.36 20.46
N HIS A 39 17.41 7.10 19.41
CA HIS A 39 18.15 7.00 18.14
C HIS A 39 19.65 7.15 18.35
N LYS A 40 20.45 6.21 17.82
CA LYS A 40 21.90 6.24 17.87
C LYS A 40 22.44 6.64 16.50
N PRO A 41 23.09 7.82 16.37
CA PRO A 41 23.64 8.23 15.08
C PRO A 41 24.68 7.23 14.58
N ARG A 42 24.66 6.97 13.29
CA ARG A 42 25.62 6.11 12.60
C ARG A 42 26.96 6.84 12.49
N ILE A 43 28.05 6.10 12.23
CA ILE A 43 29.36 6.69 12.03
C ILE A 43 29.38 7.68 10.85
N GLN A 44 28.59 7.44 9.82
CA GLN A 44 28.44 8.32 8.66
C GLN A 44 27.74 9.64 8.98
N ASP A 45 26.93 9.68 10.02
CA ASP A 45 26.23 10.89 10.46
C ASP A 45 27.16 11.79 11.31
N ILE A 46 28.25 11.22 11.85
CA ILE A 46 29.20 11.90 12.73
C ILE A 46 30.52 12.23 12.00
N ASP A 47 31.04 11.30 11.16
CA ASP A 47 32.31 11.44 10.47
C ASP A 47 32.11 11.64 8.96
N GLU A 48 32.40 12.85 8.48
CA GLU A 48 32.34 13.19 7.05
C GLU A 48 33.21 12.30 6.16
N ARG A 49 34.35 11.79 6.67
CA ARG A 49 35.19 10.87 5.90
C ARG A 49 34.51 9.50 5.73
N ALA A 50 33.77 9.06 6.71
CA ALA A 50 32.98 7.84 6.62
C ALA A 50 31.81 8.04 5.62
N ALA A 51 31.12 9.18 5.65
CA ALA A 51 30.09 9.53 4.70
C ALA A 51 30.62 9.54 3.25
N ARG A 52 31.74 10.22 3.00
CA ARG A 52 32.37 10.25 1.66
C ARG A 52 32.86 8.87 1.18
N ARG A 53 33.27 7.97 2.09
CA ARG A 53 33.60 6.58 1.72
C ARG A 53 32.35 5.84 1.26
N SER A 54 31.25 5.96 1.99
CA SER A 54 29.98 5.35 1.62
C SER A 54 29.46 5.90 0.28
N GLU A 55 29.52 7.21 0.05
CA GLU A 55 29.18 7.83 -1.23
C GLU A 55 30.00 7.25 -2.40
N ARG A 56 31.32 7.13 -2.23
CA ARG A 56 32.18 6.53 -3.25
C ARG A 56 31.84 5.06 -3.52
N THR A 57 31.47 4.31 -2.48
CA THR A 57 31.05 2.91 -2.62
C THR A 57 29.76 2.82 -3.43
N VAL A 58 28.77 3.66 -3.15
CA VAL A 58 27.51 3.75 -3.92
C VAL A 58 27.81 4.13 -5.37
N ALA A 59 28.61 5.16 -5.59
CA ALA A 59 29.00 5.61 -6.93
C ALA A 59 29.74 4.51 -7.72
N MET A 60 30.64 3.77 -7.06
CA MET A 60 31.35 2.63 -7.67
C MET A 60 30.38 1.51 -8.08
N LEU A 61 29.42 1.15 -7.21
CA LEU A 61 28.44 0.11 -7.52
C LEU A 61 27.55 0.52 -8.69
N PHE A 62 27.06 1.76 -8.72
CA PHE A 62 26.27 2.25 -9.85
C PHE A 62 27.07 2.35 -11.14
N THR A 63 28.35 2.76 -11.06
CA THR A 63 29.25 2.77 -12.23
C THR A 63 29.48 1.36 -12.76
N LEU A 64 29.69 0.38 -11.86
CA LEU A 64 29.85 -1.02 -12.27
C LEU A 64 28.57 -1.57 -12.91
N SER A 65 27.40 -1.19 -12.40
CA SER A 65 26.11 -1.53 -13.02
C SER A 65 26.00 -0.96 -14.43
N MET A 66 26.38 0.31 -14.65
CA MET A 66 26.39 0.92 -15.99
C MET A 66 27.34 0.20 -16.93
N LEU A 67 28.56 -0.13 -16.49
CA LEU A 67 29.53 -0.87 -17.30
C LEU A 67 29.05 -2.28 -17.64
N ALA A 68 28.41 -2.95 -16.70
CA ALA A 68 27.81 -4.27 -16.91
C ALA A 68 26.64 -4.20 -17.91
N THR A 69 25.82 -3.15 -17.90
CA THR A 69 24.76 -2.91 -18.89
C THR A 69 25.34 -2.68 -20.28
N VAL A 70 26.42 -1.91 -20.40
CA VAL A 70 27.13 -1.75 -21.69
C VAL A 70 27.71 -3.10 -22.13
N GLY A 71 28.29 -3.87 -21.21
CA GLY A 71 28.77 -5.23 -21.48
C GLY A 71 27.66 -6.18 -21.96
N PHE A 72 26.46 -6.08 -21.40
CA PHE A 72 25.28 -6.82 -21.85
C PHE A 72 24.97 -6.53 -23.32
N ILE A 73 24.87 -5.26 -23.68
CA ILE A 73 24.60 -4.82 -25.07
C ILE A 73 25.72 -5.27 -26.01
N ALA A 74 26.97 -5.08 -25.60
CA ALA A 74 28.13 -5.51 -26.38
C ALA A 74 28.14 -7.03 -26.62
N SER A 75 27.81 -7.82 -25.58
CA SER A 75 27.70 -9.27 -25.68
C SER A 75 26.63 -9.71 -26.67
N TYR A 76 25.46 -9.05 -26.62
CA TYR A 76 24.36 -9.33 -27.54
C TYR A 76 24.73 -9.09 -29.02
N VAL A 77 25.47 -8.03 -29.30
CA VAL A 77 25.86 -7.68 -30.65
C VAL A 77 27.07 -8.50 -31.18
N SER A 78 28.00 -8.87 -30.26
CA SER A 78 29.31 -9.40 -30.67
C SER A 78 29.45 -10.93 -30.56
N ILE A 79 28.63 -11.60 -29.79
CA ILE A 79 28.76 -13.04 -29.56
C ILE A 79 27.80 -13.82 -30.47
N PRO A 80 28.30 -14.69 -31.37
CA PRO A 80 27.47 -15.55 -32.20
C PRO A 80 26.63 -16.53 -31.35
N VAL A 81 25.40 -16.79 -31.77
CA VAL A 81 24.43 -17.64 -31.03
C VAL A 81 24.91 -19.08 -30.92
N GLU A 82 25.63 -19.59 -31.93
CA GLU A 82 26.12 -20.97 -32.01
C GLU A 82 27.36 -21.21 -31.14
N LYS A 83 27.98 -20.17 -30.59
CA LYS A 83 29.24 -20.29 -29.83
C LYS A 83 29.00 -21.00 -28.51
N ILE A 84 29.64 -22.18 -28.35
CA ILE A 84 29.64 -22.95 -27.11
C ILE A 84 30.97 -22.78 -26.39
N ILE A 85 30.95 -22.58 -25.08
CA ILE A 85 32.12 -22.52 -24.19
C ILE A 85 31.98 -23.52 -23.05
N TYR A 86 33.10 -23.86 -22.44
CA TYR A 86 33.12 -24.69 -21.22
C TYR A 86 33.37 -23.81 -20.01
N VAL A 87 32.45 -23.82 -19.05
CA VAL A 87 32.54 -23.07 -17.78
C VAL A 87 32.57 -24.04 -16.61
N PHE A 88 33.67 -24.14 -15.91
CA PHE A 88 33.78 -24.96 -14.70
C PHE A 88 33.00 -24.30 -13.54
N PRO A 89 32.19 -25.02 -12.74
CA PRO A 89 31.84 -26.46 -12.82
C PRO A 89 30.57 -26.75 -13.64
N ILE A 90 30.02 -25.78 -14.35
CA ILE A 90 28.70 -25.85 -15.02
C ILE A 90 28.71 -26.76 -16.27
N GLY A 91 29.86 -26.83 -16.96
CA GLY A 91 29.99 -27.61 -18.17
C GLY A 91 29.90 -26.80 -19.47
N LYS A 92 29.40 -27.41 -20.56
CA LYS A 92 29.23 -26.75 -21.87
C LYS A 92 27.97 -25.87 -21.84
N VAL A 93 28.12 -24.57 -22.10
CA VAL A 93 27.04 -23.58 -22.14
C VAL A 93 27.14 -22.69 -23.37
N SER A 94 26.03 -22.10 -23.80
CA SER A 94 26.05 -21.05 -24.81
C SER A 94 26.83 -19.84 -24.29
N ALA A 95 27.84 -19.40 -25.05
CA ALA A 95 28.65 -18.24 -24.70
C ALA A 95 27.83 -16.97 -24.60
N LEU A 96 26.86 -16.80 -25.50
CA LEU A 96 25.95 -15.66 -25.48
C LEU A 96 25.08 -15.64 -24.23
N ASN A 97 24.39 -16.75 -23.95
CA ASN A 97 23.50 -16.82 -22.78
C ASN A 97 24.25 -16.64 -21.47
N PHE A 98 25.46 -17.21 -21.37
CA PHE A 98 26.31 -17.02 -20.18
C PHE A 98 26.74 -15.58 -20.02
N ALA A 99 27.20 -14.91 -21.08
CA ALA A 99 27.63 -13.51 -21.04
C ALA A 99 26.44 -12.58 -20.71
N LEU A 100 25.27 -12.79 -21.35
CA LEU A 100 24.07 -12.01 -21.06
C LEU A 100 23.61 -12.20 -19.62
N GLY A 101 23.54 -13.44 -19.13
CA GLY A 101 23.15 -13.73 -17.76
C GLY A 101 24.10 -13.14 -16.72
N LEU A 102 25.41 -13.26 -16.95
CA LEU A 102 26.43 -12.70 -16.05
C LEU A 102 26.37 -11.17 -16.01
N THR A 103 26.37 -10.52 -17.18
CA THR A 103 26.39 -9.05 -17.24
C THR A 103 25.09 -8.44 -16.72
N LEU A 104 23.94 -9.00 -17.05
CA LEU A 104 22.66 -8.57 -16.50
C LEU A 104 22.58 -8.81 -14.98
N GLY A 105 23.03 -10.00 -14.52
CA GLY A 105 23.07 -10.32 -13.10
C GLY A 105 23.93 -9.35 -12.31
N VAL A 106 25.13 -9.01 -12.80
CA VAL A 106 26.02 -8.01 -12.19
C VAL A 106 25.38 -6.62 -12.21
N ALA A 107 24.75 -6.22 -13.33
CA ALA A 107 24.09 -4.92 -13.42
C ALA A 107 22.98 -4.75 -12.37
N LEU A 108 22.08 -5.72 -12.27
CA LEU A 108 20.97 -5.69 -11.32
C LEU A 108 21.44 -5.82 -9.87
N PHE A 109 22.40 -6.70 -9.61
CA PHE A 109 22.98 -6.86 -8.27
C PHE A 109 23.65 -5.57 -7.79
N CYS A 110 24.45 -4.92 -8.64
CA CYS A 110 25.17 -3.70 -8.27
C CYS A 110 24.22 -2.51 -8.04
N ILE A 111 23.15 -2.38 -8.82
CA ILE A 111 22.17 -1.31 -8.58
C ILE A 111 21.41 -1.57 -7.27
N GLY A 112 21.02 -2.81 -7.01
CA GLY A 112 20.34 -3.19 -5.75
C GLY A 112 21.24 -3.02 -4.53
N ALA A 113 22.48 -3.53 -4.58
CA ALA A 113 23.44 -3.38 -3.51
C ALA A 113 23.81 -1.90 -3.26
N GLY A 114 23.93 -1.11 -4.33
CA GLY A 114 24.16 0.33 -4.25
C GLY A 114 23.02 1.06 -3.56
N ALA A 115 21.78 0.77 -3.94
CA ALA A 115 20.59 1.36 -3.34
C ALA A 115 20.47 1.00 -1.84
N VAL A 116 20.65 -0.27 -1.49
CA VAL A 116 20.62 -0.72 -0.10
C VAL A 116 21.76 -0.08 0.73
N HIS A 117 22.97 -0.02 0.17
CA HIS A 117 24.08 0.62 0.86
C HIS A 117 23.83 2.11 1.07
N TRP A 118 23.30 2.80 0.07
CA TRP A 118 22.91 4.21 0.16
C TRP A 118 21.86 4.42 1.24
N ALA A 119 20.77 3.66 1.20
CA ALA A 119 19.69 3.77 2.18
C ALA A 119 20.21 3.56 3.63
N ARG A 120 21.06 2.56 3.84
CA ARG A 120 21.58 2.22 5.17
C ARG A 120 22.65 3.16 5.71
N THR A 121 23.31 3.93 4.87
CA THR A 121 24.50 4.69 5.29
C THR A 121 24.36 6.21 5.12
N LEU A 122 23.53 6.69 4.19
CA LEU A 122 23.49 8.11 3.81
C LEU A 122 22.08 8.71 3.83
N MET A 123 21.02 7.88 3.76
CA MET A 123 19.65 8.39 3.94
C MET A 123 19.36 8.57 5.43
N SER A 124 18.41 9.44 5.75
CA SER A 124 17.93 9.59 7.13
C SER A 124 17.44 8.23 7.64
N ASP A 125 17.81 7.87 8.86
CA ASP A 125 17.35 6.69 9.59
C ASP A 125 16.53 7.07 10.84
N VAL A 126 16.14 8.35 10.92
CA VAL A 126 15.20 8.81 11.93
C VAL A 126 13.82 8.30 11.56
N GLU A 127 13.18 7.62 12.49
CA GLU A 127 11.82 7.16 12.33
C GLU A 127 10.87 8.36 12.33
N VAL A 128 10.03 8.43 11.33
CA VAL A 128 9.01 9.49 11.20
C VAL A 128 7.65 8.82 11.21
N ALA A 129 6.85 9.11 12.23
CA ALA A 129 5.44 8.75 12.26
C ALA A 129 4.64 9.87 11.59
N ASP A 130 3.84 9.51 10.60
CA ASP A 130 2.95 10.44 9.91
C ASP A 130 1.52 10.13 10.36
N ASP A 131 0.88 11.13 10.95
CA ASP A 131 -0.49 10.97 11.45
C ASP A 131 -1.47 10.75 10.29
N ARG A 132 -2.45 9.92 10.51
CA ARG A 132 -3.51 9.73 9.54
C ARG A 132 -4.34 11.00 9.39
N HIS A 133 -4.43 11.51 8.18
CA HIS A 133 -5.27 12.64 7.82
C HIS A 133 -6.34 12.24 6.80
N GLU A 134 -7.38 13.05 6.67
CA GLU A 134 -8.44 12.82 5.69
C GLU A 134 -7.88 12.86 4.25
N ILE A 135 -8.40 11.98 3.39
CA ILE A 135 -8.01 11.92 1.97
C ILE A 135 -8.45 13.19 1.25
N ALA A 136 -9.62 13.72 1.62
CA ALA A 136 -10.16 14.93 1.03
C ALA A 136 -9.60 16.17 1.74
N ALA A 137 -8.86 17.01 1.01
CA ALA A 137 -8.39 18.28 1.55
C ALA A 137 -9.55 19.20 2.00
N PRO A 138 -9.40 19.98 3.08
CA PRO A 138 -10.36 20.98 3.50
C PRO A 138 -10.73 21.98 2.39
N ALA A 139 -11.92 22.57 2.47
CA ALA A 139 -12.45 23.44 1.42
C ALA A 139 -11.61 24.71 1.18
N ASP A 140 -11.04 25.26 2.23
CA ASP A 140 -10.13 26.41 2.18
C ASP A 140 -8.82 26.10 1.45
N VAL A 141 -8.25 24.91 1.69
CA VAL A 141 -7.04 24.43 0.98
C VAL A 141 -7.35 24.23 -0.51
N LYS A 142 -8.49 23.62 -0.83
CA LYS A 142 -8.93 23.48 -2.24
C LYS A 142 -9.09 24.83 -2.92
N ALA A 143 -9.73 25.79 -2.23
CA ALA A 143 -9.92 27.14 -2.76
C ALA A 143 -8.57 27.84 -3.02
N LYS A 144 -7.61 27.72 -2.07
CA LYS A 144 -6.27 28.27 -2.24
C LYS A 144 -5.53 27.66 -3.43
N VAL A 145 -5.55 26.35 -3.59
CA VAL A 145 -4.92 25.67 -4.75
C VAL A 145 -5.52 26.14 -6.08
N MET A 146 -6.85 26.32 -6.14
CA MET A 146 -7.51 26.84 -7.33
C MET A 146 -7.14 28.29 -7.62
N GLN A 147 -6.98 29.09 -6.57
CA GLN A 147 -6.51 30.49 -6.72
C GLN A 147 -5.06 30.53 -7.22
N ASP A 148 -4.14 29.80 -6.58
CA ASP A 148 -2.73 29.73 -6.97
C ASP A 148 -2.59 29.27 -8.43
N PHE A 149 -3.42 28.30 -8.87
CA PHE A 149 -3.47 27.86 -10.26
C PHE A 149 -3.95 28.97 -11.22
N ALA A 150 -4.99 29.68 -10.83
CA ALA A 150 -5.53 30.80 -11.63
C ALA A 150 -4.51 31.95 -11.73
N ASP A 151 -3.83 32.27 -10.64
CA ASP A 151 -2.80 33.32 -10.60
C ASP A 151 -1.59 32.94 -11.48
N GLY A 152 -1.11 31.70 -11.38
CA GLY A 152 -0.06 31.19 -12.26
C GLY A 152 -0.44 31.18 -13.72
N ALA A 153 -1.69 30.83 -14.04
CA ALA A 153 -2.19 30.89 -15.43
C ALA A 153 -2.26 32.33 -15.95
N ASN A 154 -2.62 33.29 -15.11
CA ASN A 154 -2.65 34.72 -15.46
C ASN A 154 -1.24 35.31 -15.63
N GLU A 155 -0.33 35.01 -14.71
CA GLU A 155 1.07 35.45 -14.74
C GLU A 155 1.81 34.89 -15.97
N SER A 156 1.60 33.63 -16.33
CA SER A 156 2.20 33.00 -17.52
C SER A 156 1.78 33.68 -18.82
N GLY A 157 0.66 34.39 -18.81
CA GLY A 157 0.07 35.03 -19.98
C GLY A 157 -0.37 34.06 -21.08
N ILE A 158 -0.50 32.78 -20.77
CA ILE A 158 -0.82 31.71 -21.72
C ILE A 158 -2.17 31.93 -22.43
N ALA A 159 -3.14 32.50 -21.71
CA ALA A 159 -4.45 32.83 -22.28
C ALA A 159 -4.36 33.85 -23.43
N ARG A 160 -3.41 34.79 -23.35
CA ARG A 160 -3.18 35.86 -24.35
C ARG A 160 -2.28 35.45 -25.50
N ARG A 161 -1.71 34.23 -25.48
CA ARG A 161 -0.79 33.70 -26.49
C ARG A 161 -1.35 32.42 -27.14
N PRO A 162 -2.35 32.55 -28.04
CA PRO A 162 -3.08 31.38 -28.53
C PRO A 162 -2.18 30.38 -29.27
N LEU A 163 -1.14 30.80 -29.95
CA LEU A 163 -0.21 29.90 -30.60
C LEU A 163 0.51 29.01 -29.60
N ILE A 164 1.08 29.56 -28.53
CA ILE A 164 1.79 28.81 -27.49
C ILE A 164 0.80 27.90 -26.78
N ARG A 165 -0.36 28.41 -26.40
CA ARG A 165 -1.39 27.61 -25.73
C ARG A 165 -1.84 26.42 -26.56
N ASN A 166 -2.16 26.62 -27.84
CA ASN A 166 -2.69 25.57 -28.69
C ASN A 166 -1.63 24.52 -29.05
N THR A 167 -0.37 24.92 -29.26
CA THR A 167 0.73 23.98 -29.49
C THR A 167 1.05 23.19 -28.22
N LEU A 168 1.04 23.81 -27.03
CA LEU A 168 1.21 23.14 -25.76
C LEU A 168 0.08 22.14 -25.48
N LEU A 169 -1.18 22.55 -25.67
CA LEU A 169 -2.34 21.66 -25.50
C LEU A 169 -2.30 20.50 -26.50
N GLY A 170 -1.89 20.75 -27.74
CA GLY A 170 -1.68 19.70 -28.74
C GLY A 170 -0.61 18.70 -28.32
N ALA A 171 0.54 19.18 -27.86
CA ALA A 171 1.62 18.34 -27.35
C ALA A 171 1.18 17.53 -26.12
N LEU A 172 0.50 18.17 -25.15
CA LEU A 172 -0.03 17.50 -23.95
C LEU A 172 -1.13 16.48 -24.28
N ALA A 173 -1.93 16.70 -25.31
CA ALA A 173 -2.97 15.76 -25.74
C ALA A 173 -2.42 14.52 -26.44
N LEU A 174 -1.31 14.64 -27.16
CA LEU A 174 -0.69 13.51 -27.88
C LEU A 174 -0.16 12.43 -26.93
N VAL A 175 0.35 12.81 -25.75
CA VAL A 175 0.87 11.83 -24.77
C VAL A 175 -0.25 10.93 -24.22
N PRO A 176 -1.34 11.45 -23.63
CA PRO A 176 -2.44 10.60 -23.16
C PRO A 176 -3.17 9.90 -24.31
N LEU A 177 -3.24 10.48 -25.50
CA LEU A 177 -3.84 9.81 -26.66
C LEU A 177 -3.09 8.53 -27.02
N SER A 178 -1.75 8.56 -27.02
CA SER A 178 -0.96 7.34 -27.21
C SER A 178 -1.22 6.32 -26.12
N GLY A 179 -1.35 6.76 -24.86
CA GLY A 179 -1.75 5.92 -23.72
C GLY A 179 -3.13 5.27 -23.92
N VAL A 180 -4.14 6.04 -24.34
CA VAL A 180 -5.48 5.52 -24.63
C VAL A 180 -5.45 4.43 -25.70
N VAL A 181 -4.67 4.61 -26.76
CA VAL A 181 -4.55 3.61 -27.84
C VAL A 181 -3.88 2.33 -27.33
N LEU A 182 -2.82 2.44 -26.53
CA LEU A 182 -2.07 1.31 -26.01
C LEU A 182 -2.82 0.56 -24.89
N LEU A 183 -3.60 1.29 -24.10
CA LEU A 183 -4.25 0.76 -22.88
C LEU A 183 -5.75 0.47 -23.07
N ARG A 184 -6.28 0.66 -24.31
CA ARG A 184 -7.73 0.48 -24.59
C ARG A 184 -8.27 -0.92 -24.28
N ASP A 185 -7.40 -1.93 -24.29
CA ASP A 185 -7.77 -3.34 -24.10
C ASP A 185 -7.42 -3.85 -22.69
N LEU A 186 -7.35 -2.97 -21.67
CA LEU A 186 -7.12 -3.37 -20.28
C LEU A 186 -8.31 -4.11 -19.63
N GLY A 187 -9.34 -4.40 -20.41
CA GLY A 187 -10.53 -5.10 -19.97
C GLY A 187 -11.69 -4.15 -19.64
N THR A 188 -12.78 -4.75 -19.19
CA THR A 188 -13.99 -4.00 -18.78
C THR A 188 -13.77 -3.33 -17.43
N LEU A 189 -14.29 -2.13 -17.28
CA LEU A 189 -14.31 -1.44 -15.98
C LEU A 189 -15.08 -2.28 -14.96
N PRO A 190 -14.68 -2.27 -13.69
CA PRO A 190 -15.33 -3.08 -12.65
C PRO A 190 -16.79 -2.66 -12.38
N GLU A 191 -17.14 -1.41 -12.67
CA GLU A 191 -18.47 -0.84 -12.42
C GLU A 191 -18.94 -1.13 -10.98
N ASP A 192 -20.12 -1.77 -10.81
CA ASP A 192 -20.70 -2.14 -9.52
C ASP A 192 -20.32 -3.56 -9.05
N LYS A 193 -19.27 -4.18 -9.63
CA LYS A 193 -18.90 -5.58 -9.33
C LYS A 193 -18.53 -5.82 -7.88
N LEU A 194 -18.00 -4.81 -7.19
CA LEU A 194 -17.63 -4.91 -5.76
C LEU A 194 -18.82 -4.65 -4.83
N ARG A 195 -19.91 -4.08 -5.35
CA ARG A 195 -21.15 -3.84 -4.60
C ARG A 195 -21.99 -5.09 -4.43
N LYS A 196 -21.82 -6.08 -5.31
CA LYS A 196 -22.58 -7.33 -5.30
C LYS A 196 -21.65 -8.51 -5.10
N THR A 197 -21.92 -9.28 -4.06
CA THR A 197 -21.21 -10.52 -3.74
C THR A 197 -22.14 -11.72 -3.86
N MET A 198 -21.67 -12.91 -3.47
CA MET A 198 -22.50 -14.10 -3.37
C MET A 198 -23.38 -14.13 -2.10
N TRP A 199 -23.16 -13.20 -1.16
CA TRP A 199 -23.94 -13.16 0.05
C TRP A 199 -25.41 -12.77 -0.24
N ALA A 200 -26.32 -13.46 0.40
CA ALA A 200 -27.75 -13.22 0.31
C ALA A 200 -28.43 -13.72 1.58
N LYS A 201 -29.63 -13.23 1.87
CA LYS A 201 -30.40 -13.68 3.00
C LYS A 201 -30.59 -15.20 2.98
N GLY A 202 -30.30 -15.87 4.09
CA GLY A 202 -30.40 -17.31 4.29
C GLY A 202 -29.19 -18.11 3.79
N LYS A 203 -28.16 -17.47 3.25
CA LYS A 203 -26.89 -18.14 2.89
C LYS A 203 -26.13 -18.55 4.15
N LEU A 204 -25.80 -19.84 4.25
CA LEU A 204 -24.99 -20.34 5.36
C LEU A 204 -23.56 -19.80 5.31
N ILE A 205 -23.00 -19.58 6.48
CA ILE A 205 -21.60 -19.17 6.63
C ILE A 205 -20.75 -20.43 6.82
N ILE A 206 -19.91 -20.71 5.83
CA ILE A 206 -19.09 -21.93 5.75
C ILE A 206 -17.68 -21.61 6.22
N ASN A 207 -17.12 -22.44 7.12
CA ASN A 207 -15.73 -22.33 7.52
C ASN A 207 -14.79 -22.59 6.33
N GLN A 208 -13.89 -21.68 6.04
CA GLN A 208 -12.98 -21.78 4.90
C GLN A 208 -12.04 -22.99 4.95
N ASN A 209 -11.72 -23.48 6.16
CA ASN A 209 -10.74 -24.57 6.32
C ASN A 209 -11.41 -25.96 6.37
N THR A 210 -12.58 -26.08 7.03
CA THR A 210 -13.28 -27.36 7.21
C THR A 210 -14.33 -27.61 6.14
N MET A 211 -14.74 -26.55 5.43
CA MET A 211 -15.83 -26.57 4.44
C MET A 211 -17.18 -26.97 5.05
N GLU A 212 -17.35 -26.78 6.36
CA GLU A 212 -18.57 -27.10 7.10
C GLU A 212 -19.30 -25.82 7.52
N PRO A 213 -20.65 -25.83 7.65
CA PRO A 213 -21.41 -24.72 8.17
C PRO A 213 -21.02 -24.42 9.61
N LEU A 214 -20.84 -23.12 9.91
CA LEU A 214 -20.46 -22.65 11.24
C LEU A 214 -21.69 -22.52 12.16
N ARG A 215 -21.50 -22.90 13.43
CA ARG A 215 -22.39 -22.61 14.54
C ARG A 215 -21.80 -21.48 15.41
N PRO A 216 -22.61 -20.76 16.19
CA PRO A 216 -22.08 -19.74 17.10
C PRO A 216 -20.99 -20.24 18.06
N GLU A 217 -21.10 -21.48 18.52
CA GLU A 217 -20.13 -22.12 19.43
C GLU A 217 -18.77 -22.42 18.77
N ASP A 218 -18.72 -22.49 17.45
CA ASP A 218 -17.47 -22.72 16.69
C ASP A 218 -16.59 -21.46 16.65
N VAL A 219 -17.17 -20.27 16.87
CA VAL A 219 -16.47 -18.99 16.94
C VAL A 219 -16.18 -18.65 18.39
N GLN A 220 -14.98 -18.97 18.86
CA GLN A 220 -14.57 -18.73 20.24
C GLN A 220 -14.26 -17.25 20.48
N VAL A 221 -14.44 -16.78 21.72
CA VAL A 221 -14.11 -15.40 22.10
C VAL A 221 -12.63 -15.11 21.83
N GLY A 222 -12.36 -14.05 21.09
CA GLY A 222 -11.01 -13.63 20.74
C GLY A 222 -10.33 -14.44 19.63
N SER A 223 -11.06 -15.36 18.97
CA SER A 223 -10.55 -16.07 17.80
C SER A 223 -10.91 -15.34 16.51
N LEU A 224 -10.04 -15.47 15.49
CA LEU A 224 -10.30 -15.05 14.12
C LEU A 224 -10.64 -16.27 13.29
N THR A 225 -11.85 -16.34 12.75
CA THR A 225 -12.33 -17.42 11.91
C THR A 225 -12.57 -16.89 10.49
N PHE A 226 -12.03 -17.58 9.48
CA PHE A 226 -12.27 -17.24 8.07
C PHE A 226 -13.42 -18.08 7.51
N ALA A 227 -14.28 -17.42 6.76
CA ALA A 227 -15.45 -18.04 6.21
C ALA A 227 -15.74 -17.59 4.77
N MET A 228 -16.64 -18.31 4.13
CA MET A 228 -17.13 -18.06 2.78
C MET A 228 -18.62 -18.37 2.70
N PRO A 229 -19.35 -17.90 1.68
CA PRO A 229 -20.74 -18.24 1.48
C PRO A 229 -20.90 -19.70 1.03
N GLU A 230 -21.97 -20.33 1.46
CA GLU A 230 -22.40 -21.61 0.95
C GLU A 230 -22.51 -21.60 -0.59
N GLY A 231 -22.13 -22.72 -1.23
CA GLY A 231 -22.20 -22.91 -2.68
C GLY A 231 -21.08 -22.22 -3.45
N LEU A 232 -19.99 -21.84 -2.78
CA LEU A 232 -18.75 -21.42 -3.43
C LEU A 232 -17.82 -22.63 -3.57
N GLU A 233 -17.82 -23.22 -4.76
CA GLU A 233 -17.05 -24.44 -5.08
C GLU A 233 -15.87 -24.10 -6.00
N GLU A 234 -14.73 -24.80 -5.80
CA GLU A 234 -13.47 -24.54 -6.52
C GLU A 234 -13.54 -24.77 -8.05
N ASP A 235 -14.44 -25.63 -8.50
CA ASP A 235 -14.63 -25.96 -9.92
C ASP A 235 -15.53 -24.98 -10.68
N GLN A 236 -16.10 -23.99 -9.98
CA GLN A 236 -16.91 -22.95 -10.62
C GLN A 236 -16.06 -22.03 -11.47
N HIS A 237 -16.52 -21.73 -12.67
CA HIS A 237 -15.83 -20.81 -13.60
C HIS A 237 -15.49 -19.44 -13.01
N ASP A 238 -16.29 -18.95 -12.05
CA ASP A 238 -16.13 -17.63 -11.43
C ASP A 238 -15.57 -17.70 -9.99
N PHE A 239 -15.08 -18.85 -9.55
CA PHE A 239 -14.62 -19.08 -8.18
C PHE A 239 -13.65 -18.01 -7.68
N GLN A 240 -12.61 -17.69 -8.46
CA GLN A 240 -11.58 -16.72 -8.07
C GLN A 240 -12.16 -15.30 -7.89
N ASN A 241 -13.09 -14.90 -8.74
CA ASN A 241 -13.74 -13.59 -8.61
C ASN A 241 -14.70 -13.56 -7.42
N GLN A 242 -15.39 -14.66 -7.15
CA GLN A 242 -16.32 -14.73 -6.03
C GLN A 242 -15.57 -14.77 -4.69
N ILE A 243 -14.54 -15.58 -4.54
CA ILE A 243 -13.75 -15.63 -3.31
C ILE A 243 -13.05 -14.29 -3.04
N ALA A 244 -12.61 -13.59 -4.11
CA ALA A 244 -12.00 -12.26 -3.99
C ALA A 244 -12.98 -11.17 -3.49
N LYS A 245 -14.29 -11.42 -3.52
CA LYS A 245 -15.32 -10.47 -3.04
C LYS A 245 -16.02 -10.94 -1.79
N ALA A 246 -16.27 -12.24 -1.67
CA ALA A 246 -17.14 -12.81 -0.65
C ALA A 246 -16.38 -13.36 0.56
N ALA A 247 -15.05 -13.31 0.56
CA ALA A 247 -14.27 -13.76 1.71
C ALA A 247 -14.63 -12.97 2.97
N LEU A 248 -14.94 -13.71 4.05
CA LEU A 248 -15.43 -13.18 5.31
C LEU A 248 -14.46 -13.51 6.44
N MET A 249 -14.38 -12.65 7.43
CA MET A 249 -13.77 -12.91 8.72
C MET A 249 -14.79 -12.71 9.84
N LEU A 250 -14.77 -13.62 10.78
CA LEU A 250 -15.60 -13.63 11.98
C LEU A 250 -14.71 -13.50 13.21
N VAL A 251 -15.07 -12.61 14.11
CA VAL A 251 -14.44 -12.47 15.41
C VAL A 251 -15.54 -12.40 16.46
N ARG A 252 -15.37 -13.13 17.57
CA ARG A 252 -16.27 -12.99 18.71
C ARG A 252 -15.66 -12.05 19.73
N ILE A 253 -16.25 -10.88 19.87
CA ILE A 253 -15.93 -9.83 20.83
C ILE A 253 -16.97 -9.87 21.92
N LYS A 254 -16.62 -9.53 23.16
CA LYS A 254 -17.64 -9.41 24.20
C LYS A 254 -18.56 -8.24 23.87
N PRO A 255 -19.89 -8.41 23.96
CA PRO A 255 -20.84 -7.34 23.58
C PRO A 255 -20.58 -6.00 24.27
N GLU A 256 -20.06 -6.03 25.52
CA GLU A 256 -19.69 -4.82 26.27
C GLU A 256 -18.46 -4.08 25.71
N ASP A 257 -17.61 -4.74 24.92
CA ASP A 257 -16.42 -4.15 24.31
C ASP A 257 -16.74 -3.56 22.92
N ILE A 258 -17.91 -3.84 22.36
CA ILE A 258 -18.35 -3.28 21.07
C ILE A 258 -18.88 -1.85 21.29
N LYS A 259 -18.24 -0.88 20.66
CA LYS A 259 -18.51 0.56 20.80
C LYS A 259 -19.56 1.06 19.82
N ASP A 260 -19.54 0.55 18.60
CA ASP A 260 -20.48 0.94 17.56
C ASP A 260 -21.83 0.23 17.71
N LYS A 261 -22.93 1.00 17.66
CA LYS A 261 -24.29 0.48 17.87
C LYS A 261 -24.80 -0.37 16.71
N GLN A 262 -24.48 0.03 15.49
CA GLN A 262 -24.88 -0.73 14.29
C GLN A 262 -24.15 -2.06 14.26
N GLU A 263 -22.86 -2.03 14.61
CA GLU A 263 -22.04 -3.24 14.70
C GLU A 263 -22.65 -4.25 15.68
N LEU A 264 -23.06 -3.78 16.86
CA LEU A 264 -23.70 -4.62 17.85
C LEU A 264 -25.04 -5.19 17.36
N GLU A 265 -25.88 -4.37 16.71
CA GLU A 265 -27.17 -4.78 16.17
C GLU A 265 -27.02 -5.84 15.05
N TRP A 266 -25.97 -5.73 14.23
CA TRP A 266 -25.72 -6.63 13.11
C TRP A 266 -24.92 -7.88 13.48
N SER A 267 -24.44 -7.94 14.72
CA SER A 267 -23.73 -9.10 15.30
C SER A 267 -24.72 -10.15 15.86
N HIS A 268 -24.19 -11.34 16.11
CA HIS A 268 -24.91 -12.37 16.85
C HIS A 268 -24.10 -12.75 18.09
N GLU A 269 -24.60 -12.45 19.30
CA GLU A 269 -23.91 -12.72 20.57
C GLU A 269 -22.44 -12.25 20.61
N GLY A 270 -22.17 -11.07 20.03
CA GLY A 270 -20.82 -10.51 19.91
C GLY A 270 -19.97 -11.11 18.78
N ILE A 271 -20.52 -12.00 17.97
CA ILE A 271 -19.87 -12.43 16.73
C ILE A 271 -20.09 -11.36 15.68
N VAL A 272 -19.03 -10.65 15.33
CA VAL A 272 -19.01 -9.67 14.25
C VAL A 272 -18.46 -10.29 12.98
N ALA A 273 -19.04 -9.93 11.84
CA ALA A 273 -18.68 -10.48 10.54
C ALA A 273 -18.30 -9.34 9.58
N TYR A 274 -17.05 -9.32 9.14
CA TYR A 274 -16.52 -8.28 8.27
C TYR A 274 -15.94 -8.86 6.99
N SER A 275 -16.03 -8.08 5.90
CA SER A 275 -15.28 -8.41 4.68
C SER A 275 -13.80 -8.59 5.00
N LYS A 276 -13.23 -9.70 4.55
CA LYS A 276 -11.79 -10.00 4.69
C LYS A 276 -10.93 -9.15 3.74
N ILE A 277 -11.54 -8.42 2.83
CA ILE A 277 -10.85 -7.73 1.74
C ILE A 277 -10.52 -6.30 2.15
N CYS A 278 -9.23 -5.99 2.24
CA CYS A 278 -8.72 -4.68 2.62
C CYS A 278 -9.21 -3.58 1.66
N THR A 279 -9.69 -2.48 2.21
CA THR A 279 -10.21 -1.34 1.44
C THR A 279 -9.12 -0.47 0.79
N HIS A 280 -7.84 -0.77 1.03
CA HIS A 280 -6.73 -0.11 0.33
C HIS A 280 -6.59 -0.60 -1.12
N VAL A 281 -6.15 -1.85 -1.32
CA VAL A 281 -5.93 -2.46 -2.66
C VAL A 281 -6.41 -3.92 -2.75
N GLY A 282 -7.29 -4.36 -1.86
CA GLY A 282 -7.94 -5.67 -1.97
C GLY A 282 -7.15 -6.85 -1.40
N CYS A 283 -6.10 -6.63 -0.62
CA CYS A 283 -5.38 -7.73 0.02
C CYS A 283 -6.24 -8.42 1.09
N PRO A 284 -6.12 -9.74 1.29
CA PRO A 284 -6.83 -10.44 2.34
C PRO A 284 -6.21 -10.13 3.72
N ILE A 285 -7.04 -9.66 4.65
CA ILE A 285 -6.65 -9.39 6.03
C ILE A 285 -6.53 -10.71 6.79
N SER A 286 -5.47 -10.87 7.61
CA SER A 286 -5.20 -12.14 8.28
C SER A 286 -4.59 -12.04 9.68
N LEU A 287 -4.18 -10.86 10.11
CA LEU A 287 -3.56 -10.67 11.41
C LEU A 287 -4.56 -10.02 12.38
N TYR A 288 -4.77 -10.64 13.53
CA TYR A 288 -5.70 -10.17 14.55
C TYR A 288 -5.01 -10.07 15.91
N GLU A 289 -5.17 -8.94 16.55
CA GLU A 289 -4.73 -8.70 17.92
C GLU A 289 -5.93 -8.72 18.86
N GLN A 290 -5.97 -9.75 19.71
CA GLN A 290 -7.11 -10.00 20.59
C GLN A 290 -7.31 -8.91 21.65
N GLN A 291 -6.23 -8.31 22.17
CA GLN A 291 -6.28 -7.35 23.27
C GLN A 291 -6.90 -6.03 22.88
N THR A 292 -6.67 -5.59 21.64
CA THR A 292 -7.12 -4.32 21.11
C THR A 292 -8.31 -4.45 20.17
N HIS A 293 -8.66 -5.68 19.78
CA HIS A 293 -9.63 -6.03 18.74
C HIS A 293 -9.25 -5.47 17.35
N HIS A 294 -7.96 -5.25 17.11
CA HIS A 294 -7.48 -4.75 15.83
C HIS A 294 -7.19 -5.87 14.84
N VAL A 295 -7.50 -5.62 13.58
CA VAL A 295 -7.01 -6.46 12.46
C VAL A 295 -6.07 -5.66 11.57
N LEU A 296 -5.00 -6.32 11.17
CA LEU A 296 -3.92 -5.75 10.35
C LEU A 296 -3.87 -6.40 8.98
N CYS A 297 -3.84 -5.59 7.94
CA CYS A 297 -3.54 -6.03 6.59
C CYS A 297 -2.02 -6.21 6.42
N PRO A 298 -1.54 -7.42 6.07
CA PRO A 298 -0.09 -7.69 6.02
C PRO A 298 0.63 -6.98 4.87
N CYS A 299 -0.10 -6.48 3.86
CA CYS A 299 0.52 -5.91 2.66
C CYS A 299 1.06 -4.49 2.89
N HIS A 300 0.24 -3.58 3.42
CA HIS A 300 0.60 -2.17 3.64
C HIS A 300 0.23 -1.69 5.04
N GLN A 301 0.01 -2.63 5.96
CA GLN A 301 -0.22 -2.36 7.40
C GLN A 301 -1.45 -1.50 7.71
N SER A 302 -2.45 -1.45 6.81
CA SER A 302 -3.73 -0.85 7.17
C SER A 302 -4.34 -1.61 8.34
N THR A 303 -4.68 -0.89 9.42
CA THR A 303 -5.20 -1.47 10.66
C THR A 303 -6.62 -0.96 10.91
N PHE A 304 -7.49 -1.86 11.34
CA PHE A 304 -8.91 -1.60 11.54
C PHE A 304 -9.32 -2.01 12.96
N ASP A 305 -10.10 -1.18 13.64
CA ASP A 305 -10.66 -1.48 14.97
C ASP A 305 -12.01 -2.21 14.82
N LEU A 306 -12.00 -3.53 15.07
CA LEU A 306 -13.21 -4.35 14.97
C LEU A 306 -14.19 -4.14 16.13
N SER A 307 -13.86 -3.36 17.14
CA SER A 307 -14.78 -3.00 18.22
C SER A 307 -15.53 -1.69 17.95
N ASP A 308 -15.18 -1.00 16.84
CA ASP A 308 -15.72 0.31 16.51
C ASP A 308 -15.99 0.43 14.99
N GLY A 309 -16.90 -0.43 14.49
CA GLY A 309 -17.34 -0.43 13.09
C GLY A 309 -16.24 -0.73 12.08
N ALA A 310 -15.20 -1.43 12.49
CA ALA A 310 -14.00 -1.69 11.68
C ALA A 310 -13.41 -0.42 11.03
N ARG A 311 -13.48 0.71 11.73
CA ARG A 311 -12.90 1.97 11.28
C ARG A 311 -11.39 1.83 11.09
N VAL A 312 -10.86 2.55 10.14
CA VAL A 312 -9.41 2.57 9.89
C VAL A 312 -8.74 3.43 10.96
N ILE A 313 -7.77 2.86 11.66
CA ILE A 313 -7.00 3.55 12.70
C ILE A 313 -5.55 3.83 12.29
N PHE A 314 -5.03 3.05 11.32
CA PHE A 314 -3.69 3.24 10.79
C PHE A 314 -3.59 2.78 9.33
N GLY A 315 -2.63 3.35 8.58
CA GLY A 315 -2.27 2.93 7.24
C GLY A 315 -3.14 3.52 6.12
N PRO A 316 -2.92 3.08 4.88
CA PRO A 316 -3.43 3.75 3.69
C PRO A 316 -4.87 3.39 3.31
N ALA A 317 -5.56 2.51 4.03
CA ALA A 317 -6.97 2.18 3.73
C ALA A 317 -7.85 3.42 3.86
N GLY A 318 -8.71 3.66 2.85
CA GLY A 318 -9.56 4.84 2.78
C GLY A 318 -10.86 4.71 3.57
N HIS A 319 -11.36 3.50 3.77
CA HIS A 319 -12.70 3.24 4.32
C HIS A 319 -12.67 2.08 5.31
N ALA A 320 -13.64 2.07 6.24
CA ALA A 320 -13.90 0.95 7.12
C ALA A 320 -14.19 -0.34 6.32
N LEU A 321 -13.99 -1.48 6.95
CA LEU A 321 -14.38 -2.75 6.33
C LEU A 321 -15.91 -2.88 6.37
N PRO A 322 -16.56 -3.28 5.25
CA PRO A 322 -17.99 -3.55 5.27
C PRO A 322 -18.35 -4.70 6.22
N GLN A 323 -19.35 -4.47 7.07
CA GLN A 323 -19.90 -5.49 7.94
C GLN A 323 -20.99 -6.29 7.23
N LEU A 324 -20.97 -7.60 7.37
CA LEU A 324 -22.06 -8.48 6.95
C LEU A 324 -23.03 -8.67 8.13
N ARG A 325 -24.31 -8.40 7.91
CA ARG A 325 -25.34 -8.66 8.91
C ARG A 325 -25.59 -10.15 9.01
N ILE A 326 -25.47 -10.73 10.21
CA ILE A 326 -25.61 -12.17 10.43
C ILE A 326 -26.69 -12.52 11.43
N GLY A 327 -27.17 -13.76 11.35
CA GLY A 327 -28.12 -14.35 12.27
C GLY A 327 -27.90 -15.83 12.41
N VAL A 328 -28.80 -16.52 13.07
CA VAL A 328 -28.83 -17.97 13.23
C VAL A 328 -30.13 -18.51 12.68
N ASN A 329 -30.06 -19.53 11.85
CA ASN A 329 -31.23 -20.19 11.29
C ASN A 329 -31.89 -21.17 12.28
N ASP A 330 -33.02 -21.76 11.88
CA ASP A 330 -33.78 -22.71 12.73
C ASP A 330 -32.99 -23.98 13.08
N GLU A 331 -31.95 -24.31 12.33
CA GLU A 331 -31.06 -25.46 12.52
C GLU A 331 -29.86 -25.14 13.45
N GLY A 332 -29.71 -23.87 13.83
CA GLY A 332 -28.65 -23.40 14.73
C GLY A 332 -27.35 -23.05 14.00
N PHE A 333 -27.36 -22.88 12.69
CA PHE A 333 -26.20 -22.44 11.92
C PHE A 333 -26.19 -20.92 11.69
N LEU A 334 -25.00 -20.33 11.63
CA LEU A 334 -24.82 -18.95 11.24
C LEU A 334 -25.21 -18.75 9.78
N GLU A 335 -26.01 -17.73 9.52
CA GLU A 335 -26.44 -17.33 8.17
C GLU A 335 -26.29 -15.82 7.95
N ALA A 336 -26.13 -15.43 6.69
CA ALA A 336 -26.21 -14.03 6.29
C ALA A 336 -27.68 -13.56 6.22
N LEU A 337 -27.93 -12.35 6.72
CA LEU A 337 -29.26 -11.73 6.62
C LEU A 337 -29.44 -10.83 5.38
N GLY A 338 -28.41 -10.74 4.55
CA GLY A 338 -28.37 -9.97 3.28
C GLY A 338 -27.00 -10.03 2.65
N ASP A 339 -26.76 -9.21 1.63
CA ASP A 339 -25.43 -8.89 1.12
C ASP A 339 -24.83 -7.73 1.93
N PHE A 340 -23.57 -7.41 1.70
CA PHE A 340 -22.97 -6.18 2.23
C PHE A 340 -23.72 -4.95 1.71
N GLU A 341 -23.99 -3.99 2.59
CA GLU A 341 -24.66 -2.74 2.20
C GLU A 341 -23.69 -1.78 1.48
N GLU A 342 -22.40 -1.94 1.72
CA GLU A 342 -21.35 -1.17 1.07
C GLU A 342 -20.46 -2.05 0.17
N PRO A 343 -19.85 -1.46 -0.87
CA PRO A 343 -18.91 -2.21 -1.72
C PRO A 343 -17.74 -2.76 -0.92
N VAL A 344 -17.30 -3.97 -1.25
CA VAL A 344 -16.15 -4.63 -0.62
C VAL A 344 -14.83 -4.21 -1.29
N GLY A 345 -13.74 -4.25 -0.54
CA GLY A 345 -12.40 -3.96 -1.06
C GLY A 345 -12.18 -2.50 -1.48
N PRO A 346 -11.27 -2.25 -2.43
CA PRO A 346 -10.86 -0.89 -2.83
C PRO A 346 -11.89 -0.23 -3.75
N ALA A 347 -13.03 0.12 -3.22
CA ALA A 347 -14.17 0.67 -3.96
C ALA A 347 -14.16 2.20 -4.03
N PHE A 348 -12.99 2.83 -4.12
CA PHE A 348 -12.85 4.29 -4.09
C PHE A 348 -13.59 5.01 -5.23
N TRP A 349 -13.91 4.34 -6.34
CA TRP A 349 -14.73 4.90 -7.43
C TRP A 349 -16.24 4.91 -7.13
N GLU A 350 -16.67 4.21 -6.06
CA GLU A 350 -18.07 4.16 -5.62
C GLU A 350 -18.31 4.87 -4.29
N ARG A 351 -17.25 5.01 -3.46
CA ARG A 351 -17.31 5.53 -2.10
C ARG A 351 -16.54 6.86 -1.93
N GLY A 352 -16.06 7.45 -3.01
CA GLY A 352 -15.22 8.66 -3.01
C GLY A 352 -15.89 9.95 -2.53
#